data_7855e611369083eda705903399ea1c8d
#
_entry.id   7855e611369083eda705903399ea1c8d
#
_cell.length_a   1.000
_cell.length_b   1.000
_cell.length_c   1.000
_cell.angle_alpha   90.00
_cell.angle_beta   90.00
_cell.angle_gamma   90.00
#
_symmetry.space_group_name_H-M   'P 1'
#
loop_
_entity.id
_entity.type
_entity.pdbx_description
1 polymer ?
#
loop_
_entity_poly.entity_id
_entity_poly.type
_entity_poly.pdbx_seq_one_letter_code
_entity_poly.pdbx_strand_id
1 'polypeptide(L)'
;MAEVDVGQRGTPAAPYLGRQPDDMRPDLVVPDIWPVDDRLWVQLDEGVWSRPLHFDVTHGQYTHLMRVTRQGIIARHRHTGPVFAHILKGRWHYLEHDWVAEEGGFVFEPPGETHTLYVPEDVKEMITYFQVNGVMYYTDPYGKGMGYEDVFTKIDMCKKHFEAVEIGRAHV
;
A
#
# COMPACT_ATOMS: atom_id res chain seq x y z
N MET A 1 -2.10 37.73 15.46
CA MET A 1 -1.63 36.56 14.73
C MET A 1 -0.67 37.06 13.69
N ALA A 2 0.59 36.59 13.69
CA ALA A 2 1.55 36.96 12.66
C ALA A 2 1.05 36.36 11.34
N GLU A 3 0.95 37.19 10.32
CA GLU A 3 0.65 36.78 8.96
C GLU A 3 1.82 35.93 8.49
N VAL A 4 1.57 34.64 8.21
CA VAL A 4 2.59 33.77 7.62
C VAL A 4 2.69 34.18 6.15
N ASP A 5 3.72 34.90 5.78
CA ASP A 5 4.03 35.15 4.37
C ASP A 5 4.49 33.85 3.72
N VAL A 6 3.55 33.13 3.11
CA VAL A 6 3.81 31.92 2.30
C VAL A 6 4.23 32.25 0.86
N GLY A 7 4.34 33.57 0.55
CA GLY A 7 4.57 34.04 -0.80
C GLY A 7 6.03 34.27 -1.11
N GLN A 8 6.77 33.24 -1.43
CA GLN A 8 8.10 33.41 -2.06
C GLN A 8 8.00 33.71 -3.57
N ARG A 9 6.87 34.30 -3.99
CA ARG A 9 6.68 34.77 -5.36
C ARG A 9 7.65 35.88 -5.63
N GLY A 10 8.60 35.69 -6.55
CA GLY A 10 9.64 36.67 -6.91
C GLY A 10 11.02 36.38 -6.31
N THR A 11 11.19 35.37 -5.47
CA THR A 11 12.53 34.94 -5.12
C THR A 11 13.18 34.19 -6.30
N PRO A 12 14.53 34.31 -6.50
CA PRO A 12 15.21 33.49 -7.50
C PRO A 12 14.94 32.01 -7.31
N ALA A 13 14.81 31.27 -8.42
CA ALA A 13 14.73 29.80 -8.38
C ALA A 13 16.09 29.22 -7.94
N ALA A 14 16.31 29.13 -6.64
CA ALA A 14 17.51 28.61 -6.02
C ALA A 14 17.15 27.56 -4.96
N PRO A 15 17.97 26.53 -4.76
CA PRO A 15 17.76 25.58 -3.66
C PRO A 15 17.94 26.30 -2.31
N TYR A 16 17.44 25.67 -1.24
CA TYR A 16 17.75 26.13 0.11
C TYR A 16 19.24 26.05 0.37
N LEU A 17 19.87 27.18 0.72
CA LEU A 17 21.31 27.31 0.97
C LEU A 17 21.65 27.37 2.46
N GLY A 18 20.65 27.30 3.34
CA GLY A 18 20.86 27.28 4.78
C GLY A 18 21.33 25.91 5.27
N ARG A 19 21.65 25.85 6.58
CA ARG A 19 22.05 24.60 7.23
C ARG A 19 20.84 23.68 7.38
N GLN A 20 20.99 22.42 6.93
CA GLN A 20 20.05 21.35 7.22
C GLN A 20 20.30 20.76 8.62
N PRO A 21 19.28 20.13 9.26
CA PRO A 21 19.49 19.39 10.50
C PRO A 21 20.52 18.26 10.34
N ASP A 22 21.39 18.06 11.36
CA ASP A 22 22.49 17.09 11.26
C ASP A 22 21.99 15.63 11.25
N ASP A 23 20.81 15.35 11.80
CA ASP A 23 20.17 14.05 11.91
C ASP A 23 19.05 13.82 10.86
N MET A 24 18.98 14.68 9.84
CA MET A 24 18.01 14.54 8.75
C MET A 24 18.23 13.22 8.01
N ARG A 25 17.15 12.50 7.78
CA ARG A 25 17.15 11.29 6.94
C ARG A 25 16.93 11.68 5.48
N PRO A 26 17.55 10.96 4.54
CA PRO A 26 17.28 11.18 3.11
C PRO A 26 15.84 10.77 2.75
N ASP A 27 15.30 11.42 1.73
CA ASP A 27 14.03 11.02 1.14
C ASP A 27 14.14 9.61 0.52
N LEU A 28 13.06 8.84 0.63
CA LEU A 28 12.88 7.63 -0.15
C LEU A 28 12.17 7.99 -1.45
N VAL A 29 12.86 7.83 -2.57
CA VAL A 29 12.30 8.08 -3.90
C VAL A 29 12.22 6.77 -4.67
N VAL A 30 11.02 6.37 -5.07
CA VAL A 30 10.77 5.26 -5.99
C VAL A 30 10.29 5.87 -7.32
N PRO A 31 11.19 6.09 -8.29
CA PRO A 31 10.87 6.89 -9.48
C PRO A 31 9.86 6.19 -10.40
N ASP A 32 9.79 4.87 -10.35
CA ASP A 32 8.84 4.07 -11.13
C ASP A 32 8.13 3.07 -10.21
N ILE A 33 6.88 3.38 -9.87
CA ILE A 33 6.03 2.46 -9.12
C ILE A 33 5.41 1.36 -10.00
N TRP A 34 5.42 1.55 -11.33
CA TRP A 34 5.03 0.57 -12.34
C TRP A 34 6.29 -0.13 -12.88
N PRO A 35 6.81 -1.16 -12.19
CA PRO A 35 8.09 -1.73 -12.58
C PRO A 35 7.98 -2.40 -13.94
N VAL A 36 9.00 -2.17 -14.77
CA VAL A 36 9.20 -2.90 -16.03
C VAL A 36 9.63 -4.35 -15.75
N ASP A 37 10.24 -4.58 -14.58
CA ASP A 37 10.69 -5.91 -14.15
C ASP A 37 9.59 -6.59 -13.32
N ASP A 38 8.96 -7.61 -13.90
CA ASP A 38 7.90 -8.37 -13.25
C ASP A 38 8.36 -9.09 -11.97
N ARG A 39 9.66 -9.32 -11.78
CA ARG A 39 10.23 -9.91 -10.57
C ARG A 39 10.03 -9.04 -9.32
N LEU A 40 9.73 -7.76 -9.50
CA LEU A 40 9.41 -6.84 -8.39
C LEU A 40 7.99 -7.04 -7.82
N TRP A 41 7.16 -7.83 -8.47
CA TRP A 41 5.84 -8.22 -7.97
C TRP A 41 5.92 -9.51 -7.16
N VAL A 42 5.68 -9.40 -5.86
CA VAL A 42 5.61 -10.53 -4.93
C VAL A 42 4.23 -11.15 -5.01
N GLN A 43 4.14 -12.42 -5.40
CA GLN A 43 2.86 -13.12 -5.44
C GLN A 43 2.37 -13.41 -4.01
N LEU A 44 1.16 -12.97 -3.70
CA LEU A 44 0.49 -13.20 -2.41
C LEU A 44 -0.43 -14.41 -2.46
N ASP A 45 -1.16 -14.54 -3.57
CA ASP A 45 -2.11 -15.63 -3.86
C ASP A 45 -2.26 -15.77 -5.38
N GLU A 46 -3.00 -16.76 -5.85
CA GLU A 46 -3.33 -16.88 -7.27
C GLU A 46 -4.05 -15.63 -7.75
N GLY A 47 -3.48 -14.98 -8.77
CA GLY A 47 -4.01 -13.74 -9.33
C GLY A 47 -3.91 -12.51 -8.42
N VAL A 48 -3.10 -12.55 -7.36
CA VAL A 48 -2.90 -11.42 -6.43
C VAL A 48 -1.41 -11.19 -6.18
N TRP A 49 -0.94 -9.98 -6.43
CA TRP A 49 0.47 -9.58 -6.23
C TRP A 49 0.57 -8.30 -5.42
N SER A 50 1.72 -8.14 -4.78
CA SER A 50 2.14 -6.93 -4.06
C SER A 50 3.45 -6.41 -4.65
N ARG A 51 3.51 -5.13 -4.97
CA ARG A 51 4.75 -4.40 -5.22
C ARG A 51 5.06 -3.56 -3.98
N PRO A 52 6.02 -3.97 -3.13
CA PRO A 52 6.37 -3.19 -1.94
C PRO A 52 7.03 -1.88 -2.35
N LEU A 53 6.71 -0.79 -1.65
CA LEU A 53 7.28 0.54 -1.86
C LEU A 53 8.02 1.03 -0.62
N HIS A 54 7.50 0.80 0.58
CA HIS A 54 8.08 1.27 1.83
C HIS A 54 7.66 0.39 3.01
N PHE A 55 8.60 0.16 3.93
CA PHE A 55 8.37 -0.50 5.21
C PHE A 55 8.83 0.40 6.36
N ASP A 56 7.93 0.77 7.24
CA ASP A 56 8.21 1.50 8.48
C ASP A 56 8.01 0.58 9.68
N VAL A 57 9.08 -0.06 10.12
CA VAL A 57 9.04 -0.99 11.26
C VAL A 57 8.83 -0.27 12.59
N THR A 58 9.13 1.04 12.66
CA THR A 58 8.94 1.84 13.88
C THR A 58 7.46 2.07 14.17
N HIS A 59 6.67 2.33 13.13
CA HIS A 59 5.23 2.59 13.25
C HIS A 59 4.37 1.39 12.85
N GLY A 60 5.00 0.26 12.48
CA GLY A 60 4.26 -0.93 12.05
C GLY A 60 3.46 -0.70 10.77
N GLN A 61 4.03 0.06 9.82
CA GLN A 61 3.37 0.49 8.59
C GLN A 61 4.07 -0.08 7.36
N TYR A 62 3.30 -0.37 6.32
CA TYR A 62 3.85 -0.63 4.99
C TYR A 62 3.01 0.01 3.89
N THR A 63 3.67 0.34 2.78
CA THR A 63 3.02 0.82 1.56
C THR A 63 3.36 -0.07 0.39
N HIS A 64 2.35 -0.37 -0.42
CA HIS A 64 2.52 -1.21 -1.58
C HIS A 64 1.47 -0.92 -2.67
N LEU A 65 1.75 -1.34 -3.89
CA LEU A 65 0.70 -1.57 -4.87
C LEU A 65 0.18 -2.99 -4.71
N MET A 66 -1.13 -3.16 -4.70
CA MET A 66 -1.79 -4.44 -4.85
C MET A 66 -2.33 -4.55 -6.27
N ARG A 67 -1.95 -5.61 -6.97
CA ARG A 67 -2.44 -5.96 -8.30
C ARG A 67 -3.27 -7.22 -8.22
N VAL A 68 -4.47 -7.19 -8.77
CA VAL A 68 -5.38 -8.33 -8.80
C VAL A 68 -5.87 -8.54 -10.23
N THR A 69 -5.75 -9.78 -10.73
CA THR A 69 -6.20 -10.18 -12.08
C THR A 69 -7.27 -11.27 -12.03
N ARG A 70 -7.73 -11.63 -10.83
CA ARG A 70 -8.88 -12.51 -10.63
C ARG A 70 -10.07 -11.74 -10.06
N GLN A 71 -11.25 -12.28 -10.22
CA GLN A 71 -12.51 -11.71 -9.74
C GLN A 71 -12.97 -12.44 -8.47
N GLY A 72 -14.02 -11.90 -7.86
CA GLY A 72 -14.63 -12.45 -6.66
C GLY A 72 -13.99 -11.98 -5.38
N ILE A 73 -14.12 -12.75 -4.32
CA ILE A 73 -13.58 -12.45 -3.00
C ILE A 73 -12.06 -12.60 -3.03
N ILE A 74 -11.37 -11.52 -2.64
CA ILE A 74 -9.91 -11.49 -2.55
C ILE A 74 -9.48 -11.85 -1.14
N ALA A 75 -10.02 -11.15 -0.14
CA ALA A 75 -9.72 -11.41 1.26
C ALA A 75 -10.87 -10.93 2.17
N ARG A 76 -11.07 -11.62 3.29
CA ARG A 76 -11.88 -11.12 4.40
C ARG A 76 -10.94 -10.86 5.56
N HIS A 77 -10.95 -9.62 6.06
CA HIS A 77 -9.96 -9.21 7.04
C HIS A 77 -10.44 -8.02 7.87
N ARG A 78 -9.70 -7.75 8.93
CA ARG A 78 -9.87 -6.60 9.82
C ARG A 78 -8.52 -5.94 10.06
N HIS A 79 -8.47 -4.62 9.98
CA HIS A 79 -7.28 -3.82 10.33
C HIS A 79 -7.30 -3.36 11.78
N THR A 80 -6.13 -3.35 12.44
CA THR A 80 -5.95 -2.75 13.77
C THR A 80 -5.56 -1.28 13.73
N GLY A 81 -5.06 -0.81 12.60
CA GLY A 81 -4.75 0.58 12.30
C GLY A 81 -5.48 1.07 11.06
N PRO A 82 -5.44 2.36 10.75
CA PRO A 82 -6.09 2.92 9.57
C PRO A 82 -5.40 2.48 8.28
N VAL A 83 -6.19 2.39 7.20
CA VAL A 83 -5.70 2.16 5.84
C VAL A 83 -6.07 3.32 4.95
N PHE A 84 -5.16 3.68 4.06
CA PHE A 84 -5.37 4.68 3.01
C PHE A 84 -5.17 3.99 1.67
N ALA A 85 -6.14 4.15 0.76
CA ALA A 85 -6.10 3.55 -0.55
C ALA A 85 -6.32 4.57 -1.66
N HIS A 86 -5.54 4.47 -2.75
CA HIS A 86 -5.76 5.17 -4.00
C HIS A 86 -5.94 4.15 -5.12
N ILE A 87 -7.06 4.21 -5.82
CA ILE A 87 -7.39 3.31 -6.90
C ILE A 87 -6.72 3.83 -8.18
N LEU A 88 -5.72 3.10 -8.66
CA LEU A 88 -4.92 3.48 -9.82
C LEU A 88 -5.44 2.86 -11.11
N LYS A 89 -6.14 1.72 -11.01
CA LYS A 89 -6.75 1.04 -12.14
C LYS A 89 -7.89 0.14 -11.69
N GLY A 90 -8.96 0.09 -12.49
CA GLY A 90 -10.12 -0.76 -12.24
C GLY A 90 -10.96 -0.29 -11.06
N ARG A 91 -11.61 -1.24 -10.39
CA ARG A 91 -12.46 -0.96 -9.24
C ARG A 91 -12.61 -2.18 -8.34
N TRP A 92 -13.00 -1.92 -7.10
CA TRP A 92 -13.31 -2.92 -6.08
C TRP A 92 -14.31 -2.34 -5.08
N HIS A 93 -14.89 -3.18 -4.23
CA HIS A 93 -15.71 -2.75 -3.10
C HIS A 93 -15.62 -3.77 -1.97
N TYR A 94 -16.13 -3.41 -0.80
CA TYR A 94 -16.39 -4.33 0.28
C TYR A 94 -17.83 -4.84 0.18
N LEU A 95 -18.04 -6.15 0.39
CA LEU A 95 -19.39 -6.75 0.35
C LEU A 95 -20.31 -6.20 1.43
N GLU A 96 -19.75 -5.62 2.49
CA GLU A 96 -20.46 -5.02 3.61
C GLU A 96 -20.95 -3.59 3.31
N HIS A 97 -20.55 -2.99 2.17
CA HIS A 97 -20.85 -1.61 1.81
C HIS A 97 -21.51 -1.50 0.44
N ASP A 98 -22.21 -0.39 0.22
CA ASP A 98 -22.88 -0.05 -1.04
C ASP A 98 -22.10 0.91 -1.93
N TRP A 99 -20.92 1.41 -1.47
CA TRP A 99 -20.01 2.21 -2.28
C TRP A 99 -19.05 1.34 -3.10
N VAL A 100 -18.54 1.90 -4.18
CA VAL A 100 -17.52 1.27 -5.04
C VAL A 100 -16.30 2.20 -5.11
N ALA A 101 -15.12 1.65 -4.87
CA ALA A 101 -13.85 2.32 -5.07
C ALA A 101 -13.43 2.20 -6.54
N GLU A 102 -13.47 3.31 -7.28
CA GLU A 102 -13.19 3.37 -8.71
C GLU A 102 -11.87 4.08 -9.01
N GLU A 103 -11.35 3.87 -10.21
CA GLU A 103 -10.12 4.51 -10.70
C GLU A 103 -10.13 6.03 -10.46
N GLY A 104 -9.04 6.54 -9.88
CA GLY A 104 -8.92 7.94 -9.43
C GLY A 104 -9.51 8.22 -8.05
N GLY A 105 -10.19 7.26 -7.45
CA GLY A 105 -10.80 7.38 -6.12
C GLY A 105 -9.80 7.27 -4.96
N PHE A 106 -10.28 7.66 -3.79
CA PHE A 106 -9.58 7.55 -2.51
C PHE A 106 -10.50 6.91 -1.48
N VAL A 107 -9.95 5.98 -0.70
CA VAL A 107 -10.65 5.34 0.42
C VAL A 107 -9.83 5.51 1.69
N PHE A 108 -10.50 5.90 2.75
CA PHE A 108 -9.97 5.85 4.12
C PHE A 108 -10.74 4.80 4.91
N GLU A 109 -10.02 3.84 5.47
CA GLU A 109 -10.58 2.77 6.28
C GLU A 109 -10.19 2.99 7.74
N PRO A 110 -11.13 3.38 8.62
CA PRO A 110 -10.87 3.42 10.05
C PRO A 110 -10.66 1.99 10.58
N PRO A 111 -9.85 1.81 11.64
CA PRO A 111 -9.60 0.48 12.19
C PRO A 111 -10.85 -0.13 12.83
N GLY A 112 -10.93 -1.46 12.81
CA GLY A 112 -11.86 -2.23 13.63
C GLY A 112 -12.96 -2.97 12.89
N GLU A 113 -13.37 -2.54 11.71
CA GLU A 113 -14.34 -3.26 10.90
C GLU A 113 -13.72 -4.52 10.28
N THR A 114 -14.50 -5.59 10.20
CA THR A 114 -14.17 -6.77 9.38
C THR A 114 -14.92 -6.65 8.07
N HIS A 115 -14.17 -6.66 6.97
CA HIS A 115 -14.75 -6.47 5.64
C HIS A 115 -14.19 -7.48 4.63
N THR A 116 -14.93 -7.66 3.54
CA THR A 116 -14.64 -8.63 2.48
C THR A 116 -14.37 -7.89 1.18
N LEU A 117 -13.09 -7.81 0.79
CA LEU A 117 -12.70 -7.21 -0.48
C LEU A 117 -13.15 -8.07 -1.66
N TYR A 118 -13.87 -7.45 -2.58
CA TYR A 118 -14.42 -8.08 -3.75
C TYR A 118 -14.06 -7.31 -5.03
N VAL A 119 -13.60 -8.03 -6.04
CA VAL A 119 -13.34 -7.48 -7.38
C VAL A 119 -14.45 -7.97 -8.32
N PRO A 120 -15.21 -7.06 -8.98
CA PRO A 120 -16.31 -7.41 -9.87
C PRO A 120 -15.86 -8.25 -11.08
N GLU A 121 -16.80 -9.08 -11.61
CA GLU A 121 -16.51 -10.06 -12.67
C GLU A 121 -16.06 -9.45 -14.00
N ASP A 122 -16.46 -8.21 -14.29
CA ASP A 122 -16.09 -7.49 -15.50
C ASP A 122 -14.75 -6.74 -15.38
N VAL A 123 -14.11 -6.74 -14.19
CA VAL A 123 -12.80 -6.14 -13.95
C VAL A 123 -11.71 -7.15 -14.29
N LYS A 124 -10.95 -6.84 -15.36
CA LYS A 124 -9.83 -7.70 -15.79
C LYS A 124 -8.58 -7.53 -14.94
N GLU A 125 -8.38 -6.33 -14.41
CA GLU A 125 -7.23 -5.99 -13.57
C GLU A 125 -7.61 -4.84 -12.65
N MET A 126 -7.27 -4.99 -11.38
CA MET A 126 -7.34 -3.94 -10.37
C MET A 126 -5.94 -3.65 -9.86
N ILE A 127 -5.60 -2.35 -9.74
CA ILE A 127 -4.37 -1.91 -9.10
C ILE A 127 -4.70 -0.78 -8.14
N THR A 128 -4.34 -0.99 -6.89
CA THR A 128 -4.58 -0.02 -5.82
C THR A 128 -3.29 0.19 -5.01
N TYR A 129 -2.94 1.45 -4.80
CA TYR A 129 -1.94 1.82 -3.80
C TYR A 129 -2.58 1.73 -2.42
N PHE A 130 -1.95 1.00 -1.52
CA PHE A 130 -2.35 0.90 -0.13
C PHE A 130 -1.22 1.36 0.81
N GLN A 131 -1.60 2.15 1.81
CA GLN A 131 -0.81 2.40 2.99
C GLN A 131 -1.53 1.76 4.17
N VAL A 132 -0.96 0.70 4.72
CA VAL A 132 -1.54 -0.12 5.78
C VAL A 132 -0.79 0.13 7.09
N ASN A 133 -1.54 0.43 8.15
CA ASN A 133 -0.99 0.61 9.48
C ASN A 133 -1.43 -0.53 10.40
N GLY A 134 -0.50 -1.02 11.22
CA GLY A 134 -0.75 -2.08 12.17
C GLY A 134 -0.85 -3.46 11.55
N VAL A 135 -1.76 -4.26 12.06
CA VAL A 135 -1.94 -5.67 11.70
C VAL A 135 -3.24 -5.85 10.93
N MET A 136 -3.19 -6.66 9.89
CA MET A 136 -4.36 -7.16 9.18
C MET A 136 -4.62 -8.61 9.60
N TYR A 137 -5.77 -8.86 10.21
CA TYR A 137 -6.22 -10.21 10.60
C TYR A 137 -7.17 -10.78 9.58
N TYR A 138 -6.84 -11.95 9.05
CA TYR A 138 -7.72 -12.70 8.15
C TYR A 138 -8.74 -13.52 8.95
N THR A 139 -9.97 -13.56 8.47
CA THR A 139 -11.05 -14.31 9.10
C THR A 139 -11.87 -15.09 8.08
N ASP A 140 -12.51 -16.16 8.56
CA ASP A 140 -13.61 -16.81 7.83
C ASP A 140 -14.92 -15.96 7.95
N PRO A 141 -16.01 -16.33 7.26
CA PRO A 141 -17.28 -15.59 7.34
C PRO A 141 -17.90 -15.52 8.73
N TYR A 142 -17.47 -16.33 9.66
CA TYR A 142 -17.99 -16.44 11.02
C TYR A 142 -17.08 -15.78 12.07
N GLY A 143 -15.98 -15.13 11.61
CA GLY A 143 -15.03 -14.44 12.48
C GLY A 143 -13.93 -15.32 13.09
N LYS A 144 -13.79 -16.58 12.65
CA LYS A 144 -12.69 -17.43 13.06
C LYS A 144 -11.38 -16.94 12.41
N GLY A 145 -10.34 -16.74 13.21
CA GLY A 145 -9.03 -16.31 12.73
C GLY A 145 -8.39 -17.32 11.78
N MET A 146 -7.89 -16.82 10.65
CA MET A 146 -7.23 -17.61 9.58
C MET A 146 -5.76 -17.27 9.42
N GLY A 147 -5.25 -16.30 10.16
CA GLY A 147 -3.89 -15.78 10.09
C GLY A 147 -3.83 -14.27 10.19
N TYR A 148 -2.65 -13.73 10.01
CA TYR A 148 -2.45 -12.28 10.03
C TYR A 148 -1.32 -11.87 9.10
N GLU A 149 -1.28 -10.58 8.82
CA GLU A 149 -0.22 -9.91 8.09
C GLU A 149 0.13 -8.59 8.78
N ASP A 150 1.42 -8.30 8.89
CA ASP A 150 1.97 -7.05 9.40
C ASP A 150 3.23 -6.65 8.62
N VAL A 151 3.88 -5.56 9.01
CA VAL A 151 5.10 -5.08 8.36
C VAL A 151 6.22 -6.14 8.35
N PHE A 152 6.34 -6.95 9.41
CA PHE A 152 7.41 -7.95 9.53
C PHE A 152 7.15 -9.16 8.65
N THR A 153 5.91 -9.67 8.63
CA THR A 153 5.51 -10.76 7.74
C THR A 153 5.62 -10.35 6.27
N LYS A 154 5.30 -9.09 5.95
CA LYS A 154 5.52 -8.53 4.59
C LYS A 154 7.00 -8.48 4.22
N ILE A 155 7.86 -8.01 5.10
CA ILE A 155 9.31 -8.00 4.89
C ILE A 155 9.85 -9.41 4.63
N ASP A 156 9.45 -10.39 5.45
CA ASP A 156 9.92 -11.77 5.30
C ASP A 156 9.45 -12.41 4.00
N MET A 157 8.21 -12.12 3.59
CA MET A 157 7.66 -12.56 2.30
C MET A 157 8.46 -11.96 1.12
N CYS A 158 8.72 -10.65 1.18
CA CYS A 158 9.50 -9.96 0.16
C CYS A 158 10.94 -10.49 0.06
N LYS A 159 11.60 -10.71 1.20
CA LYS A 159 12.96 -11.28 1.23
C LYS A 159 13.01 -12.64 0.56
N LYS A 160 12.08 -13.55 0.90
CA LYS A 160 12.02 -14.89 0.29
C LYS A 160 11.81 -14.83 -1.21
N HIS A 161 10.89 -13.94 -1.66
CA HIS A 161 10.62 -13.76 -3.08
C HIS A 161 11.86 -13.22 -3.82
N PHE A 162 12.45 -12.13 -3.33
CA PHE A 162 13.59 -11.48 -4.00
C PHE A 162 14.86 -12.33 -3.99
N GLU A 163 15.07 -13.16 -2.99
CA GLU A 163 16.12 -14.17 -3.00
C GLU A 163 15.87 -15.23 -4.08
N ALA A 164 14.63 -15.68 -4.24
CA ALA A 164 14.26 -16.70 -5.22
C ALA A 164 14.36 -16.21 -6.68
N VAL A 165 14.17 -14.91 -6.92
CA VAL A 165 14.25 -14.31 -8.26
C VAL A 165 15.55 -13.55 -8.50
N GLU A 166 16.54 -13.71 -7.63
CA GLU A 166 17.89 -13.13 -7.73
C GLU A 166 17.92 -11.59 -7.82
N ILE A 167 17.00 -10.94 -7.10
CA ILE A 167 17.01 -9.48 -6.93
C ILE A 167 17.74 -9.11 -5.62
N GLY A 168 18.68 -8.18 -5.72
CA GLY A 168 19.47 -7.71 -4.58
C GLY A 168 18.60 -6.97 -3.53
N ARG A 169 19.14 -6.86 -2.29
CA ARG A 169 18.46 -6.26 -1.13
C ARG A 169 18.10 -4.77 -1.26
N ALA A 170 18.56 -4.08 -2.30
CA ALA A 170 18.26 -2.65 -2.52
C ALA A 170 16.77 -2.37 -2.82
N HIS A 171 15.94 -3.41 -2.94
CA HIS A 171 14.50 -3.32 -3.24
C HIS A 171 13.59 -3.71 -2.06
N VAL A 172 14.16 -3.93 -0.86
CA VAL A 172 13.42 -4.29 0.37
C VAL A 172 13.68 -3.28 1.47
#